data_ef05fb8cbc63106e29744bede229559a
#
_entry.id   ef05fb8cbc63106e29744bede229559a
#
_cell.length_a   1.000
_cell.length_b   1.000
_cell.length_c   1.000
_cell.angle_alpha   90.00
_cell.angle_beta   90.00
_cell.angle_gamma   90.00
#
_symmetry.space_group_name_H-M   'P 1'
#
loop_
_entity.id
_entity.type
_entity.pdbx_description
1 polymer ?
#
loop_
_entity_poly.entity_id
_entity_poly.type
_entity_poly.pdbx_seq_one_letter_code
_entity_poly.pdbx_strand_id
1 'polypeptide(L)'
;EICACLVGSEMCIRDRDMIKNFGTQESAYLSEIKPVFYYQFQTPKVTAAAGIFTRDMMHDDDYSTAFFSESERFFHNRMNGVLAQYNGKRNSYVEFVCDWEGMYSTLSREKFRILLAGRHYLDTFYYGFNYSMFHYAGQQGAPIENVVDLQLLNPCVGVRFNAFFDFDIKLGALLTAQRDRSFGHSWEKPCMGEFAFRISRWGLSLDERLYVGDNIHPFFYGHELEDGTPLPYGRELYPAESFFRTDQKVYSRTALSYRRSFFDDTVSVRAEFAAHHDGTALGTQQMLVVGVKLLKTVYNSKNHKK
;
A
#
# COMPACT_ATOMS: atom_id res chain seq x y z
N GLU A 1 -1.18 27.16 10.88
CA GLU A 1 -1.12 27.64 9.49
C GLU A 1 -1.99 26.75 8.61
N ILE A 2 -2.90 27.37 7.87
CA ILE A 2 -3.75 26.70 6.89
C ILE A 2 -3.00 26.82 5.57
N CYS A 3 -2.49 25.73 5.05
CA CYS A 3 -1.86 25.68 3.75
C CYS A 3 -2.79 24.94 2.77
N ALA A 4 -3.39 25.68 1.84
CA ALA A 4 -4.03 25.09 0.68
C ALA A 4 -2.93 24.85 -0.36
N CYS A 5 -2.44 23.61 -0.44
CA CYS A 5 -1.49 23.23 -1.47
C CYS A 5 -2.24 22.73 -2.70
N LEU A 6 -2.22 23.52 -3.75
CA LEU A 6 -2.40 23.02 -5.11
C LEU A 6 -1.07 22.35 -5.47
N VAL A 7 -0.93 21.05 -5.14
CA VAL A 7 0.24 20.29 -5.53
C VAL A 7 0.05 19.91 -6.99
N GLY A 8 1.03 20.28 -7.80
CA GLY A 8 1.01 20.06 -9.22
C GLY A 8 0.73 18.62 -9.60
N SER A 9 0.13 18.44 -10.77
CA SER A 9 -0.14 17.17 -11.40
C SER A 9 1.13 16.31 -11.41
N GLU A 10 1.21 15.31 -10.54
CA GLU A 10 2.16 14.23 -10.74
C GLU A 10 1.71 13.46 -11.98
N MET A 11 2.47 13.60 -13.05
CA MET A 11 2.29 12.82 -14.26
C MET A 11 2.84 11.42 -14.00
N CYS A 12 2.06 10.58 -13.31
CA CYS A 12 2.31 9.14 -13.29
C CYS A 12 1.96 8.58 -14.66
N ILE A 13 2.95 8.50 -15.54
CA ILE A 13 2.83 7.71 -16.76
C ILE A 13 2.66 6.27 -16.32
N ARG A 14 1.46 5.72 -16.49
CA ARG A 14 1.15 4.32 -16.21
C ARG A 14 1.86 3.45 -17.25
N ASP A 15 2.99 2.91 -16.87
CA ASP A 15 3.82 2.04 -17.69
C ASP A 15 3.05 0.79 -18.20
N ARG A 16 2.04 0.35 -17.46
CA ARG A 16 1.20 -0.79 -17.85
C ARG A 16 0.37 -0.54 -19.11
N ASP A 17 -0.06 0.69 -19.33
CA ASP A 17 -0.83 1.05 -20.53
C ASP A 17 0.12 1.34 -21.70
N MET A 18 1.34 1.81 -21.44
CA MET A 18 2.38 1.87 -22.46
C MET A 18 2.73 0.50 -23.04
N ILE A 19 2.89 -0.52 -22.20
CA ILE A 19 3.20 -1.89 -22.67
C ILE A 19 2.01 -2.51 -23.44
N LYS A 20 0.77 -2.27 -23.01
CA LYS A 20 -0.42 -2.71 -23.75
C LYS A 20 -0.61 -1.98 -25.09
N ASN A 21 -0.21 -0.72 -25.18
CA ASN A 21 -0.48 0.14 -26.32
C ASN A 21 0.67 0.21 -27.32
N PHE A 22 1.80 -0.43 -27.07
CA PHE A 22 2.88 -0.54 -28.08
C PHE A 22 2.48 -1.26 -29.38
N GLY A 23 1.26 -1.74 -29.49
CA GLY A 23 0.71 -2.37 -30.68
C GLY A 23 -0.70 -1.94 -31.06
N THR A 24 -1.34 -1.02 -30.34
CA THR A 24 -2.69 -0.50 -30.66
C THR A 24 -2.66 1.01 -30.84
N GLN A 25 -3.34 1.49 -31.89
CA GLN A 25 -3.34 2.92 -32.29
C GLN A 25 -4.13 3.87 -31.36
N GLU A 26 -4.52 3.45 -30.19
CA GLU A 26 -5.24 4.30 -29.24
C GLU A 26 -4.27 4.95 -28.25
N SER A 27 -3.76 6.10 -28.63
CA SER A 27 -2.90 6.95 -27.80
C SER A 27 -3.72 7.87 -26.91
N ALA A 28 -4.15 7.41 -25.77
CA ALA A 28 -4.80 8.22 -24.74
C ALA A 28 -3.85 8.67 -23.62
N TYR A 29 -2.62 9.04 -23.96
CA TYR A 29 -1.57 9.42 -23.00
C TYR A 29 -1.98 10.55 -22.03
N LEU A 30 -2.86 11.44 -22.43
CA LEU A 30 -3.31 12.55 -21.61
C LEU A 30 -4.66 12.29 -20.91
N SER A 31 -5.42 11.29 -21.34
CA SER A 31 -6.73 10.96 -20.71
C SER A 31 -6.58 10.36 -19.32
N GLU A 32 -5.38 9.92 -18.96
CA GLU A 32 -5.07 9.29 -17.66
C GLU A 32 -4.37 10.22 -16.66
N ILE A 33 -4.23 11.51 -16.98
CA ILE A 33 -3.77 12.49 -15.98
C ILE A 33 -4.83 12.55 -14.88
N LYS A 34 -4.48 12.00 -13.73
CA LYS A 34 -5.36 12.00 -12.57
C LYS A 34 -4.87 13.08 -11.60
N PRO A 35 -5.62 14.17 -11.42
CA PRO A 35 -5.18 15.26 -10.55
C PRO A 35 -5.12 14.80 -9.09
N VAL A 36 -4.18 15.36 -8.35
CA VAL A 36 -4.11 15.31 -6.90
C VAL A 36 -4.58 16.67 -6.40
N PHE A 37 -5.64 16.65 -5.56
CA PHE A 37 -6.22 17.85 -5.01
C PHE A 37 -6.71 17.56 -3.60
N TYR A 38 -6.10 18.21 -2.60
CA TYR A 38 -6.47 18.01 -1.20
C TYR A 38 -6.22 19.27 -0.37
N TYR A 39 -6.93 19.34 0.72
CA TYR A 39 -6.68 20.28 1.79
C TYR A 39 -5.80 19.62 2.85
N GLN A 40 -4.74 20.30 3.31
CA GLN A 40 -3.84 19.80 4.33
C GLN A 40 -3.76 20.78 5.52
N PHE A 41 -3.89 20.23 6.71
CA PHE A 41 -3.55 20.89 7.96
C PHE A 41 -2.32 20.22 8.55
N GLN A 42 -1.30 21.01 8.88
CA GLN A 42 -0.04 20.48 9.41
C GLN A 42 0.48 21.29 10.58
N THR A 43 0.82 20.59 11.65
CA THR A 43 1.56 21.09 12.81
C THR A 43 2.78 20.20 13.05
N PRO A 44 3.69 20.52 13.98
CA PRO A 44 4.80 19.61 14.31
C PRO A 44 4.39 18.23 14.81
N LYS A 45 3.15 18.07 15.28
CA LYS A 45 2.65 16.80 15.84
C LYS A 45 1.48 16.20 15.08
N VAL A 46 0.73 16.99 14.33
CA VAL A 46 -0.50 16.52 13.67
C VAL A 46 -0.43 16.88 12.20
N THR A 47 -0.70 15.90 11.36
CA THR A 47 -0.98 16.08 9.94
C THR A 47 -2.38 15.56 9.67
N ALA A 48 -3.20 16.35 8.98
CA ALA A 48 -4.50 15.92 8.49
C ALA A 48 -4.65 16.35 7.04
N ALA A 49 -5.24 15.51 6.21
CA ALA A 49 -5.54 15.82 4.83
C ALA A 49 -6.93 15.31 4.44
N ALA A 50 -7.59 16.00 3.51
CA ALA A 50 -8.88 15.60 2.96
C ALA A 50 -8.94 15.95 1.48
N GLY A 51 -9.37 15.00 0.65
CA GLY A 51 -9.45 15.11 -0.80
C GLY A 51 -8.76 13.96 -1.51
N ILE A 52 -8.15 14.24 -2.65
CA ILE A 52 -7.37 13.26 -3.42
C ILE A 52 -5.90 13.51 -3.15
N PHE A 53 -5.25 12.64 -2.39
CA PHE A 53 -3.85 12.75 -1.99
C PHE A 53 -3.06 11.47 -2.32
N THR A 54 -1.73 11.51 -2.21
CA THR A 54 -0.87 10.36 -2.51
C THR A 54 -0.56 9.53 -1.28
N ARG A 55 -0.29 8.23 -1.46
CA ARG A 55 0.17 7.32 -0.40
C ARG A 55 1.47 7.78 0.26
N ASP A 56 2.29 8.57 -0.44
CA ASP A 56 3.52 9.13 0.12
C ASP A 56 3.30 9.99 1.36
N MET A 57 2.05 10.42 1.60
CA MET A 57 1.67 11.12 2.84
C MET A 57 1.50 10.18 4.03
N MET A 58 1.37 8.86 3.79
CA MET A 58 1.23 7.83 4.82
C MET A 58 2.59 7.31 5.28
N HIS A 59 2.58 6.55 6.38
CA HIS A 59 3.69 5.69 6.79
C HIS A 59 3.66 4.36 5.99
N ASP A 60 3.56 4.45 4.66
CA ASP A 60 3.29 3.31 3.77
C ASP A 60 4.40 2.25 3.81
N ASP A 61 5.67 2.64 4.00
CA ASP A 61 6.80 1.72 4.15
C ASP A 61 6.69 0.79 5.37
N ASP A 62 5.88 1.15 6.36
CA ASP A 62 5.68 0.36 7.58
C ASP A 62 4.62 -0.74 7.42
N TYR A 63 3.77 -0.66 6.38
CA TYR A 63 2.79 -1.70 6.08
C TYR A 63 3.47 -2.93 5.46
N SER A 64 3.01 -4.10 5.88
CA SER A 64 3.40 -5.37 5.26
C SER A 64 2.95 -5.44 3.79
N THR A 65 3.67 -6.18 2.95
CA THR A 65 3.25 -6.49 1.57
C THR A 65 1.98 -7.33 1.50
N ALA A 66 1.49 -7.82 2.65
CA ALA A 66 0.17 -8.42 2.79
C ALA A 66 -0.98 -7.41 2.71
N PHE A 67 -0.71 -6.12 2.94
CA PHE A 67 -1.69 -5.04 2.76
C PHE A 67 -1.66 -4.49 1.34
N PHE A 68 -0.46 -4.21 0.84
CA PHE A 68 -0.25 -3.60 -0.47
C PHE A 68 1.00 -4.17 -1.12
N SER A 69 0.86 -4.64 -2.36
CA SER A 69 2.01 -5.01 -3.18
C SER A 69 2.79 -3.76 -3.63
N GLU A 70 4.04 -3.93 -4.05
CA GLU A 70 4.80 -2.83 -4.66
C GLU A 70 4.12 -2.31 -5.92
N SER A 71 3.46 -3.20 -6.67
CA SER A 71 2.69 -2.82 -7.85
C SER A 71 1.45 -1.99 -7.49
N GLU A 72 0.77 -2.31 -6.38
CA GLU A 72 -0.35 -1.53 -5.88
C GLU A 72 0.09 -0.11 -5.44
N ARG A 73 1.19 -0.02 -4.72
CA ARG A 73 1.80 1.25 -4.30
C ARG A 73 2.19 2.13 -5.48
N PHE A 74 2.64 1.53 -6.57
CA PHE A 74 3.04 2.28 -7.77
C PHE A 74 1.85 2.70 -8.64
N PHE A 75 0.94 1.77 -8.97
CA PHE A 75 -0.17 2.05 -9.89
C PHE A 75 -1.39 2.69 -9.24
N HIS A 76 -1.61 2.45 -7.94
CA HIS A 76 -2.72 2.99 -7.15
C HIS A 76 -2.20 3.83 -5.98
N ASN A 77 -1.25 4.73 -6.27
CA ASN A 77 -0.61 5.57 -5.26
C ASN A 77 -1.49 6.71 -4.74
N ARG A 78 -2.72 6.86 -5.24
CA ARG A 78 -3.65 7.92 -4.83
C ARG A 78 -4.78 7.35 -3.99
N MET A 79 -5.16 8.14 -3.03
CA MET A 79 -6.26 7.88 -2.11
C MET A 79 -7.29 9.01 -2.22
N ASN A 80 -8.55 8.68 -2.13
CA ASN A 80 -9.64 9.66 -2.18
C ASN A 80 -10.38 9.62 -0.84
N GLY A 81 -10.10 10.56 0.04
CA GLY A 81 -10.73 10.52 1.36
C GLY A 81 -10.05 11.40 2.38
N VAL A 82 -9.76 10.84 3.55
CA VAL A 82 -9.18 11.57 4.68
C VAL A 82 -8.00 10.82 5.28
N LEU A 83 -7.01 11.59 5.74
CA LEU A 83 -5.85 11.13 6.48
C LEU A 83 -5.72 11.95 7.75
N ALA A 84 -5.40 11.29 8.86
CA ALA A 84 -5.03 11.93 10.12
C ALA A 84 -3.84 11.21 10.75
N GLN A 85 -2.80 11.95 11.10
CA GLN A 85 -1.59 11.42 11.73
C GLN A 85 -1.27 12.20 12.99
N TYR A 86 -0.84 11.51 14.02
CA TYR A 86 -0.19 12.08 15.17
C TYR A 86 1.25 11.58 15.26
N ASN A 87 2.21 12.51 15.22
CA ASN A 87 3.64 12.23 15.31
C ASN A 87 4.12 12.55 16.73
N GLY A 88 4.51 11.50 17.42
CA GLY A 88 5.02 11.55 18.78
C GLY A 88 6.54 11.78 18.83
N LYS A 89 7.11 11.51 20.00
CA LYS A 89 8.56 11.52 20.18
C LYS A 89 9.20 10.28 19.57
N ARG A 90 10.51 10.38 19.22
CA ARG A 90 11.33 9.27 18.71
C ARG A 90 10.74 8.59 17.45
N ASN A 91 10.10 9.37 16.56
CA ASN A 91 9.43 8.88 15.36
C ASN A 91 8.23 7.93 15.62
N SER A 92 7.73 7.91 16.88
CA SER A 92 6.48 7.20 17.18
C SER A 92 5.30 7.89 16.51
N TYR A 93 4.35 7.14 16.04
CA TYR A 93 3.18 7.69 15.33
C TYR A 93 1.94 6.85 15.52
N VAL A 94 0.80 7.46 15.23
CA VAL A 94 -0.48 6.81 14.96
C VAL A 94 -1.07 7.46 13.72
N GLU A 95 -1.60 6.63 12.83
CA GLU A 95 -2.16 7.04 11.55
C GLU A 95 -3.54 6.42 11.36
N PHE A 96 -4.45 7.22 10.84
CA PHE A 96 -5.77 6.83 10.36
C PHE A 96 -5.93 7.30 8.91
N VAL A 97 -6.41 6.42 8.05
CA VAL A 97 -6.80 6.76 6.67
C VAL A 97 -8.14 6.13 6.36
N CYS A 98 -9.02 6.89 5.71
CA CYS A 98 -10.21 6.39 5.06
C CYS A 98 -10.08 6.70 3.57
N ASP A 99 -10.03 5.66 2.74
CA ASP A 99 -9.92 5.75 1.29
C ASP A 99 -11.23 5.28 0.64
N TRP A 100 -11.89 6.15 -0.09
CA TRP A 100 -13.12 5.84 -0.82
C TRP A 100 -12.79 5.46 -2.25
N GLU A 101 -12.77 4.17 -2.54
CA GLU A 101 -12.31 3.63 -3.83
C GLU A 101 -13.42 3.55 -4.88
N GLY A 102 -14.70 3.56 -4.48
CA GLY A 102 -15.81 3.51 -5.41
C GLY A 102 -17.17 3.75 -4.75
N MET A 103 -18.11 4.31 -5.49
CA MET A 103 -19.49 4.52 -5.08
C MET A 103 -20.41 3.50 -5.76
N TYR A 104 -21.48 3.10 -5.06
CA TYR A 104 -22.51 2.24 -5.63
C TYR A 104 -23.16 2.90 -6.84
N SER A 105 -22.96 2.35 -8.01
CA SER A 105 -23.51 2.83 -9.28
C SER A 105 -23.58 1.72 -10.32
N THR A 106 -24.13 2.01 -11.51
CA THR A 106 -24.09 1.09 -12.66
C THR A 106 -22.69 0.90 -13.24
N LEU A 107 -21.74 1.84 -12.96
CA LEU A 107 -20.39 1.84 -13.52
C LEU A 107 -19.32 1.40 -12.52
N SER A 108 -19.63 1.42 -11.24
CA SER A 108 -18.68 1.11 -10.19
C SER A 108 -19.34 0.39 -9.02
N ARG A 109 -18.53 -0.42 -8.36
CA ARG A 109 -18.85 -1.12 -7.13
C ARG A 109 -18.64 -0.19 -5.94
N GLU A 110 -19.48 -0.30 -4.91
CA GLU A 110 -19.21 0.38 -3.64
C GLU A 110 -18.04 -0.30 -2.94
N LYS A 111 -17.00 0.47 -2.69
CA LYS A 111 -15.83 0.00 -1.95
C LYS A 111 -15.10 1.13 -1.25
N PHE A 112 -14.71 0.88 -0.02
CA PHE A 112 -13.87 1.77 0.75
C PHE A 112 -12.96 0.99 1.70
N ARG A 113 -11.86 1.61 2.06
CA ARG A 113 -10.86 1.04 2.94
C ARG A 113 -10.60 1.97 4.11
N ILE A 114 -10.57 1.40 5.31
CA ILE A 114 -10.10 2.07 6.52
C ILE A 114 -8.76 1.46 6.88
N LEU A 115 -7.76 2.30 7.06
CA LEU A 115 -6.43 1.91 7.49
C LEU A 115 -6.12 2.56 8.84
N LEU A 116 -5.54 1.78 9.73
CA LEU A 116 -4.98 2.25 10.99
C LEU A 116 -3.57 1.72 11.11
N ALA A 117 -2.64 2.56 11.48
CA ALA A 117 -1.28 2.14 11.77
C ALA A 117 -0.76 2.87 13.01
N GLY A 118 0.14 2.23 13.71
CA GLY A 118 0.83 2.87 14.81
C GLY A 118 2.11 2.16 15.13
N ARG A 119 3.13 2.94 15.48
CA ARG A 119 4.41 2.42 15.92
C ARG A 119 4.96 3.25 17.06
N HIS A 120 5.38 2.58 18.11
CA HIS A 120 6.01 3.21 19.27
C HIS A 120 7.45 2.74 19.41
N TYR A 121 8.39 3.68 19.41
CA TYR A 121 9.82 3.42 19.53
C TYR A 121 10.33 3.65 20.93
N LEU A 122 11.03 2.64 21.47
CA LEU A 122 11.72 2.63 22.76
C LEU A 122 13.22 2.43 22.47
N ASP A 123 13.87 3.49 21.99
CA ASP A 123 15.25 3.47 21.50
C ASP A 123 15.47 2.40 20.40
N THR A 124 16.12 1.28 20.72
CA THR A 124 16.38 0.18 19.80
C THR A 124 15.13 -0.68 19.53
N PHE A 125 14.24 -0.80 20.51
CA PHE A 125 13.02 -1.61 20.36
C PHE A 125 11.86 -0.78 19.85
N TYR A 126 10.94 -1.45 19.16
CA TYR A 126 9.64 -0.89 18.82
C TYR A 126 8.55 -1.95 18.87
N TYR A 127 7.33 -1.50 19.04
CA TYR A 127 6.13 -2.29 18.83
C TYR A 127 5.09 -1.46 18.09
N GLY A 128 4.19 -2.14 17.43
CA GLY A 128 3.18 -1.47 16.65
C GLY A 128 2.17 -2.41 16.03
N PHE A 129 1.35 -1.84 15.18
CA PHE A 129 0.37 -2.58 14.42
C PHE A 129 0.03 -1.86 13.12
N ASN A 130 -0.44 -2.64 12.16
CA ASN A 130 -1.16 -2.16 10.99
C ASN A 130 -2.52 -2.86 10.94
N TYR A 131 -3.56 -2.15 10.56
CA TYR A 131 -4.92 -2.68 10.42
C TYR A 131 -5.54 -2.16 9.14
N SER A 132 -6.27 -3.01 8.45
CA SER A 132 -7.10 -2.67 7.30
C SER A 132 -8.47 -3.28 7.48
N MET A 133 -9.50 -2.48 7.30
CA MET A 133 -10.86 -2.94 7.02
C MET A 133 -11.20 -2.53 5.59
N PHE A 134 -11.53 -3.50 4.76
CA PHE A 134 -11.98 -3.26 3.40
C PHE A 134 -13.41 -3.73 3.24
N HIS A 135 -14.26 -2.81 2.85
CA HIS A 135 -15.65 -3.06 2.47
C HIS A 135 -15.73 -3.12 0.95
N TYR A 136 -16.11 -4.28 0.44
CA TYR A 136 -16.29 -4.53 -0.98
C TYR A 136 -17.73 -4.96 -1.19
N ALA A 137 -18.54 -4.08 -1.76
CA ALA A 137 -19.98 -4.27 -1.89
C ALA A 137 -20.44 -4.40 -3.34
N GLY A 138 -21.74 -4.43 -3.55
CA GLY A 138 -22.37 -4.64 -4.83
C GLY A 138 -22.19 -3.50 -5.83
N GLN A 139 -22.61 -3.78 -7.04
CA GLN A 139 -22.72 -2.83 -8.14
C GLN A 139 -24.14 -2.87 -8.65
N GLN A 140 -24.74 -1.71 -8.91
CA GLN A 140 -26.12 -1.61 -9.39
C GLN A 140 -26.30 -2.37 -10.72
N GLY A 141 -27.24 -3.31 -10.73
CA GLY A 141 -27.53 -4.12 -11.91
C GLY A 141 -26.57 -5.28 -12.14
N ALA A 142 -25.64 -5.56 -11.22
CA ALA A 142 -24.86 -6.78 -11.27
C ALA A 142 -25.74 -8.01 -11.04
N PRO A 143 -25.42 -9.15 -11.69
CA PRO A 143 -26.18 -10.41 -11.51
C PRO A 143 -26.24 -10.88 -10.06
N ILE A 144 -25.19 -10.59 -9.30
CA ILE A 144 -25.10 -10.84 -7.86
C ILE A 144 -24.53 -9.61 -7.18
N GLU A 145 -25.28 -9.11 -6.22
CA GLU A 145 -24.84 -8.05 -5.29
C GLU A 145 -24.12 -8.69 -4.12
N ASN A 146 -22.89 -9.11 -4.35
CA ASN A 146 -22.07 -9.71 -3.31
C ASN A 146 -21.37 -8.65 -2.46
N VAL A 147 -21.35 -8.89 -1.15
CA VAL A 147 -20.66 -8.04 -0.17
C VAL A 147 -19.62 -8.87 0.54
N VAL A 148 -18.36 -8.46 0.43
CA VAL A 148 -17.24 -9.07 1.11
C VAL A 148 -16.70 -8.12 2.18
N ASP A 149 -16.69 -8.60 3.41
CA ASP A 149 -16.01 -7.93 4.52
C ASP A 149 -14.62 -8.54 4.68
N LEU A 150 -13.60 -7.72 4.62
CA LEU A 150 -12.22 -8.13 4.80
C LEU A 150 -11.57 -7.28 5.90
N GLN A 151 -11.05 -7.94 6.92
CA GLN A 151 -10.26 -7.31 7.97
C GLN A 151 -8.89 -7.99 8.05
N LEU A 152 -7.85 -7.20 8.18
CA LEU A 152 -6.48 -7.66 8.33
C LEU A 152 -5.81 -6.85 9.44
N LEU A 153 -5.24 -7.53 10.43
CA LEU A 153 -4.47 -6.95 11.52
C LEU A 153 -3.07 -7.55 11.54
N ASN A 154 -2.05 -6.69 11.61
CA ASN A 154 -0.65 -7.08 11.73
C ASN A 154 -0.02 -6.45 12.97
N PRO A 155 -0.19 -7.03 14.18
CA PRO A 155 0.59 -6.64 15.35
C PRO A 155 2.04 -7.05 15.15
N CYS A 156 2.98 -6.21 15.59
CA CYS A 156 4.39 -6.47 15.42
C CYS A 156 5.25 -5.91 16.56
N VAL A 157 6.40 -6.53 16.74
CA VAL A 157 7.51 -6.04 17.58
C VAL A 157 8.79 -6.11 16.77
N GLY A 158 9.75 -5.25 17.08
CA GLY A 158 11.01 -5.30 16.36
C GLY A 158 12.15 -4.56 17.06
N VAL A 159 13.31 -4.68 16.47
CA VAL A 159 14.53 -4.01 16.88
C VAL A 159 15.14 -3.29 15.69
N ARG A 160 15.54 -2.03 15.92
CA ARG A 160 16.25 -1.22 14.93
C ARG A 160 17.53 -0.67 15.58
N PHE A 161 18.63 -0.90 14.95
CA PHE A 161 19.92 -0.40 15.44
C PHE A 161 20.88 -0.11 14.27
N ASN A 162 21.79 0.81 14.53
CA ASN A 162 22.87 1.15 13.62
C ASN A 162 24.19 0.62 14.20
N ALA A 163 24.91 -0.11 13.38
CA ALA A 163 26.30 -0.51 13.63
C ALA A 163 27.15 -0.07 12.42
N PHE A 164 27.77 -1.00 11.70
CA PHE A 164 28.36 -0.70 10.40
C PHE A 164 27.27 -0.54 9.31
N PHE A 165 26.16 -1.27 9.43
CA PHE A 165 24.95 -1.16 8.64
C PHE A 165 23.78 -0.74 9.52
N ASP A 166 22.71 -0.25 8.90
CA ASP A 166 21.40 -0.06 9.52
C ASP A 166 20.64 -1.39 9.46
N PHE A 167 20.19 -1.87 10.62
CA PHE A 167 19.45 -3.10 10.78
C PHE A 167 18.03 -2.82 11.26
N ASP A 168 17.05 -3.52 10.68
CA ASP A 168 15.68 -3.57 11.15
C ASP A 168 15.20 -5.02 11.13
N ILE A 169 14.81 -5.56 12.26
CA ILE A 169 14.31 -6.93 12.42
C ILE A 169 12.93 -6.84 13.04
N LYS A 170 11.94 -7.42 12.40
CA LYS A 170 10.55 -7.39 12.81
C LYS A 170 9.97 -8.80 12.92
N LEU A 171 9.22 -9.05 13.97
CA LEU A 171 8.34 -10.20 14.14
C LEU A 171 6.90 -9.70 14.23
N GLY A 172 6.00 -10.35 13.52
CA GLY A 172 4.59 -10.00 13.50
C GLY A 172 3.70 -11.21 13.24
N ALA A 173 2.40 -10.94 13.24
CA ALA A 173 1.40 -11.90 12.82
C ALA A 173 0.42 -11.23 11.87
N LEU A 174 -0.09 -11.95 10.89
CA LEU A 174 -1.19 -11.51 10.02
C LEU A 174 -2.43 -12.25 10.48
N LEU A 175 -3.36 -11.52 11.06
CA LEU A 175 -4.62 -12.04 11.58
C LEU A 175 -5.75 -11.49 10.70
N THR A 176 -6.51 -12.37 10.08
CA THR A 176 -7.59 -11.95 9.18
C THR A 176 -8.95 -12.38 9.72
N ALA A 177 -9.98 -11.63 9.35
CA ALA A 177 -11.37 -12.03 9.48
C ALA A 177 -12.11 -11.60 8.23
N GLN A 178 -12.64 -12.55 7.49
CA GLN A 178 -13.24 -12.34 6.17
C GLN A 178 -14.54 -13.12 6.06
N ARG A 179 -15.48 -12.57 5.32
CA ARG A 179 -16.70 -13.31 4.92
C ARG A 179 -17.24 -12.75 3.61
N ASP A 180 -17.74 -13.63 2.77
CA ASP A 180 -18.62 -13.28 1.66
C ASP A 180 -20.07 -13.48 2.10
N ARG A 181 -20.84 -12.40 2.19
CA ARG A 181 -22.22 -12.44 2.69
C ARG A 181 -23.17 -13.13 1.73
N SER A 182 -22.83 -13.22 0.45
CA SER A 182 -23.68 -13.81 -0.59
C SER A 182 -23.64 -15.33 -0.59
N PHE A 183 -22.48 -15.91 -0.20
CA PHE A 183 -22.26 -17.37 -0.23
C PHE A 183 -22.22 -18.02 1.15
N GLY A 184 -22.31 -17.23 2.20
CA GLY A 184 -22.36 -17.73 3.56
C GLY A 184 -22.18 -16.61 4.58
N HIS A 185 -22.52 -16.88 5.83
CA HIS A 185 -22.42 -15.90 6.91
C HIS A 185 -21.29 -16.24 7.90
N SER A 186 -20.56 -17.30 7.66
CA SER A 186 -19.42 -17.71 8.50
C SER A 186 -18.21 -16.82 8.21
N TRP A 187 -17.44 -16.53 9.28
CA TRP A 187 -16.19 -15.81 9.17
C TRP A 187 -15.04 -16.80 8.99
N GLU A 188 -14.31 -16.66 7.87
CA GLU A 188 -13.00 -17.26 7.68
C GLU A 188 -11.96 -16.45 8.45
N LYS A 189 -11.08 -17.12 9.20
CA LYS A 189 -10.09 -16.46 10.07
C LYS A 189 -8.68 -17.07 9.88
N PRO A 190 -8.15 -17.10 8.66
CA PRO A 190 -6.80 -17.57 8.43
C PRO A 190 -5.78 -16.66 9.11
N CYS A 191 -4.62 -17.22 9.49
CA CYS A 191 -3.55 -16.47 10.11
C CYS A 191 -2.17 -16.91 9.61
N MET A 192 -1.20 -15.97 9.64
CA MET A 192 0.20 -16.22 9.31
C MET A 192 1.12 -15.54 10.32
N GLY A 193 2.29 -16.16 10.59
CA GLY A 193 3.42 -15.48 11.21
C GLY A 193 4.19 -14.66 10.16
N GLU A 194 4.73 -13.53 10.55
CA GLU A 194 5.58 -12.67 9.73
C GLU A 194 6.95 -12.49 10.39
N PHE A 195 8.01 -12.73 9.64
CA PHE A 195 9.37 -12.29 9.97
C PHE A 195 9.85 -11.35 8.86
N ALA A 196 10.39 -10.17 9.23
CA ALA A 196 11.01 -9.27 8.29
C ALA A 196 12.40 -8.85 8.80
N PHE A 197 13.35 -8.81 7.87
CA PHE A 197 14.70 -8.39 8.12
C PHE A 197 15.14 -7.42 7.03
N ARG A 198 15.71 -6.29 7.43
CA ARG A 198 16.31 -5.32 6.51
C ARG A 198 17.73 -4.99 6.97
N ILE A 199 18.64 -4.98 6.04
CA ILE A 199 19.99 -4.41 6.20
C ILE A 199 20.21 -3.37 5.12
N SER A 200 20.70 -2.19 5.49
CA SER A 200 20.91 -1.12 4.50
C SER A 200 22.16 -0.30 4.78
N ARG A 201 22.77 0.21 3.70
CA ARG A 201 23.86 1.18 3.74
C ARG A 201 24.10 1.78 2.36
N TRP A 202 24.49 3.05 2.32
CA TRP A 202 24.84 3.79 1.09
C TRP A 202 23.78 3.77 -0.02
N GLY A 203 22.52 3.70 0.37
CA GLY A 203 21.42 3.59 -0.58
C GLY A 203 21.12 2.17 -1.05
N LEU A 204 21.97 1.19 -0.73
CA LEU A 204 21.67 -0.23 -0.94
C LEU A 204 20.89 -0.77 0.25
N SER A 205 19.89 -1.61 0.01
CA SER A 205 19.23 -2.40 1.04
C SER A 205 18.88 -3.80 0.54
N LEU A 206 19.02 -4.74 1.46
CA LEU A 206 18.52 -6.11 1.33
C LEU A 206 17.38 -6.27 2.31
N ASP A 207 16.22 -6.62 1.78
CA ASP A 207 14.99 -6.88 2.53
C ASP A 207 14.60 -8.34 2.37
N GLU A 208 14.40 -9.03 3.49
CA GLU A 208 13.83 -10.37 3.53
C GLU A 208 12.52 -10.33 4.29
N ARG A 209 11.49 -10.97 3.75
CA ARG A 209 10.20 -11.16 4.41
C ARG A 209 9.78 -12.60 4.27
N LEU A 210 9.56 -13.25 5.39
CA LEU A 210 9.10 -14.62 5.48
C LEU A 210 7.74 -14.66 6.15
N TYR A 211 6.81 -15.35 5.53
CA TYR A 211 5.45 -15.59 6.02
C TYR A 211 5.20 -17.08 6.12
N VAL A 212 4.64 -17.50 7.24
CA VAL A 212 4.33 -18.93 7.51
C VAL A 212 2.97 -19.03 8.12
N GLY A 213 2.07 -19.80 7.52
CA GLY A 213 0.71 -20.01 8.04
C GLY A 213 -0.30 -20.36 6.97
N ASP A 214 -1.54 -19.93 7.16
CA ASP A 214 -2.64 -20.25 6.26
C ASP A 214 -2.70 -19.26 5.08
N ASN A 215 -3.38 -19.66 4.00
CA ASN A 215 -3.72 -18.73 2.92
C ASN A 215 -4.62 -17.61 3.45
N ILE A 216 -4.12 -16.36 3.47
CA ILE A 216 -4.87 -15.20 3.95
C ILE A 216 -5.78 -14.57 2.89
N HIS A 217 -5.86 -15.16 1.71
CA HIS A 217 -6.68 -14.69 0.58
C HIS A 217 -7.71 -15.75 0.15
N PRO A 218 -8.58 -16.24 1.03
CA PRO A 218 -9.44 -17.38 0.76
C PRO A 218 -10.43 -17.15 -0.38
N PHE A 219 -10.82 -15.90 -0.64
CA PHE A 219 -11.78 -15.55 -1.69
C PHE A 219 -11.12 -15.01 -2.97
N PHE A 220 -9.80 -15.15 -3.12
CA PHE A 220 -9.10 -14.59 -4.28
C PHE A 220 -9.67 -15.08 -5.61
N TYR A 221 -9.92 -16.37 -5.73
CA TYR A 221 -10.49 -16.99 -6.94
C TYR A 221 -12.00 -16.81 -7.05
N GLY A 222 -12.64 -16.23 -6.02
CA GLY A 222 -14.08 -16.03 -5.97
C GLY A 222 -14.87 -17.32 -5.74
N HIS A 223 -16.10 -17.30 -6.21
CA HIS A 223 -17.03 -18.42 -6.15
C HIS A 223 -17.53 -18.74 -7.55
N GLU A 224 -17.96 -19.97 -7.77
CA GLU A 224 -18.69 -20.35 -9.00
C GLU A 224 -20.19 -20.12 -8.75
N LEU A 225 -20.86 -19.53 -9.74
CA LEU A 225 -22.30 -19.44 -9.78
C LEU A 225 -22.94 -20.80 -10.07
N GLU A 226 -24.26 -20.92 -9.88
CA GLU A 226 -25.00 -22.15 -10.18
C GLU A 226 -24.84 -22.59 -11.65
N ASP A 227 -24.57 -21.66 -12.57
CA ASP A 227 -24.32 -21.93 -13.99
C ASP A 227 -22.84 -22.25 -14.30
N GLY A 228 -21.98 -22.34 -13.27
CA GLY A 228 -20.55 -22.58 -13.40
C GLY A 228 -19.74 -21.36 -13.80
N THR A 229 -20.33 -20.16 -13.86
CA THR A 229 -19.59 -18.93 -14.15
C THR A 229 -18.75 -18.53 -12.94
N PRO A 230 -17.42 -18.38 -13.08
CA PRO A 230 -16.58 -17.94 -11.97
C PRO A 230 -16.82 -16.45 -11.67
N LEU A 231 -16.90 -16.11 -10.38
CA LEU A 231 -16.91 -14.75 -9.85
C LEU A 231 -15.54 -14.42 -9.23
N PRO A 232 -14.51 -14.11 -10.02
CA PRO A 232 -13.17 -13.85 -9.51
C PRO A 232 -13.12 -12.45 -8.90
N TYR A 233 -12.80 -12.35 -7.62
CA TYR A 233 -12.51 -11.07 -6.99
C TYR A 233 -11.09 -10.61 -7.29
N GLY A 234 -10.13 -11.51 -7.27
CA GLY A 234 -8.75 -11.29 -7.64
C GLY A 234 -8.09 -10.12 -6.89
N ARG A 235 -7.35 -9.33 -7.62
CA ARG A 235 -6.64 -8.16 -7.09
C ARG A 235 -7.56 -7.03 -6.65
N GLU A 236 -8.76 -6.99 -7.11
CA GLU A 236 -9.71 -5.95 -6.70
C GLU A 236 -10.03 -6.07 -5.21
N LEU A 237 -10.13 -7.30 -4.70
CA LEU A 237 -10.32 -7.57 -3.27
C LEU A 237 -8.98 -7.61 -2.51
N TYR A 238 -7.92 -8.16 -3.14
CA TYR A 238 -6.64 -8.42 -2.48
C TYR A 238 -5.48 -7.69 -3.18
N PRO A 239 -5.18 -6.44 -2.81
CA PRO A 239 -4.10 -5.65 -3.40
C PRO A 239 -2.68 -6.08 -2.96
N ALA A 240 -2.58 -7.14 -2.16
CA ALA A 240 -1.32 -7.70 -1.67
C ALA A 240 -0.47 -8.33 -2.79
N GLU A 241 0.75 -8.71 -2.44
CA GLU A 241 1.62 -9.50 -3.32
C GLU A 241 0.95 -10.80 -3.77
N SER A 242 1.14 -11.14 -5.04
CA SER A 242 0.43 -12.26 -5.67
C SER A 242 0.72 -13.62 -5.03
N PHE A 243 1.86 -13.78 -4.37
CA PHE A 243 2.22 -15.03 -3.69
C PHE A 243 1.41 -15.32 -2.42
N PHE A 244 0.75 -14.33 -1.81
CA PHE A 244 -0.16 -14.58 -0.67
C PHE A 244 -1.40 -15.41 -1.03
N ARG A 245 -1.69 -15.55 -2.30
CA ARG A 245 -2.81 -16.37 -2.82
C ARG A 245 -2.43 -17.82 -3.12
N THR A 246 -1.21 -18.24 -2.74
CA THR A 246 -0.80 -19.62 -2.86
C THR A 246 -1.47 -20.50 -1.79
N ASP A 247 -1.74 -21.76 -2.10
CA ASP A 247 -2.18 -22.76 -1.14
C ASP A 247 -1.02 -23.29 -0.26
N GLN A 248 0.21 -22.86 -0.55
CA GLN A 248 1.38 -23.19 0.23
C GLN A 248 1.39 -22.42 1.55
N LYS A 249 1.95 -23.04 2.58
CA LYS A 249 2.01 -22.47 3.94
C LYS A 249 3.22 -21.56 4.18
N VAL A 250 4.05 -21.38 3.19
CA VAL A 250 5.28 -20.59 3.27
C VAL A 250 5.34 -19.63 2.09
N TYR A 251 5.64 -18.39 2.38
CA TYR A 251 5.95 -17.40 1.36
C TYR A 251 7.15 -16.58 1.81
N SER A 252 8.15 -16.43 0.94
CA SER A 252 9.32 -15.57 1.17
C SER A 252 9.46 -14.55 0.03
N ARG A 253 9.89 -13.36 0.39
CA ARG A 253 10.24 -12.28 -0.54
C ARG A 253 11.60 -11.71 -0.15
N THR A 254 12.60 -11.94 -1.00
CA THR A 254 13.93 -11.35 -0.89
C THR A 254 14.07 -10.23 -1.91
N ALA A 255 14.32 -9.01 -1.48
CA ALA A 255 14.48 -7.86 -2.36
C ALA A 255 15.83 -7.18 -2.15
N LEU A 256 16.57 -6.97 -3.24
CA LEU A 256 17.75 -6.11 -3.29
C LEU A 256 17.35 -4.80 -3.95
N SER A 257 17.52 -3.69 -3.24
CA SER A 257 17.17 -2.37 -3.78
C SER A 257 18.33 -1.38 -3.65
N TYR A 258 18.33 -0.42 -4.57
CA TYR A 258 19.22 0.74 -4.53
C TYR A 258 18.39 2.00 -4.69
N ARG A 259 18.55 2.96 -3.77
CA ARG A 259 17.88 4.27 -3.82
C ARG A 259 18.91 5.39 -3.72
N ARG A 260 18.81 6.36 -4.62
CA ARG A 260 19.66 7.54 -4.58
C ARG A 260 18.91 8.77 -5.08
N SER A 261 19.16 9.90 -4.42
CA SER A 261 18.69 11.21 -4.86
C SER A 261 19.85 12.03 -5.42
N PHE A 262 19.52 12.91 -6.40
CA PHE A 262 20.44 13.79 -7.09
C PHE A 262 19.84 15.21 -7.15
N PHE A 263 20.69 16.21 -7.34
CA PHE A 263 20.28 17.61 -7.53
C PHE A 263 19.38 18.14 -6.40
N ASP A 264 19.85 18.02 -5.15
CA ASP A 264 19.11 18.43 -3.94
C ASP A 264 17.70 17.80 -3.89
N ASP A 265 17.62 16.50 -4.06
CA ASP A 265 16.40 15.69 -4.08
C ASP A 265 15.40 16.03 -5.20
N THR A 266 15.86 16.75 -6.23
CA THR A 266 15.04 17.03 -7.41
C THR A 266 14.81 15.78 -8.24
N VAL A 267 15.80 14.91 -8.35
CA VAL A 267 15.69 13.64 -9.07
C VAL A 267 15.97 12.51 -8.10
N SER A 268 15.09 11.52 -8.03
CA SER A 268 15.28 10.30 -7.26
C SER A 268 15.25 9.08 -8.19
N VAL A 269 16.12 8.12 -7.91
CA VAL A 269 16.15 6.84 -8.62
C VAL A 269 16.02 5.72 -7.60
N ARG A 270 15.11 4.79 -7.83
CA ARG A 270 14.99 3.53 -7.10
C ARG A 270 15.03 2.38 -8.10
N ALA A 271 15.98 1.47 -7.93
CA ALA A 271 16.02 0.21 -8.64
C ALA A 271 15.80 -0.92 -7.62
N GLU A 272 15.00 -1.90 -7.97
CA GLU A 272 14.72 -3.05 -7.10
C GLU A 272 14.63 -4.33 -7.92
N PHE A 273 15.23 -5.39 -7.41
CA PHE A 273 15.03 -6.77 -7.85
C PHE A 273 14.49 -7.57 -6.67
N ALA A 274 13.34 -8.20 -6.84
CA ALA A 274 12.73 -9.06 -5.84
C ALA A 274 12.54 -10.48 -6.38
N ALA A 275 12.86 -11.45 -5.53
CA ALA A 275 12.54 -12.86 -5.74
C ALA A 275 11.45 -13.28 -4.75
N HIS A 276 10.46 -13.99 -5.23
CA HIS A 276 9.32 -14.49 -4.47
C HIS A 276 9.31 -16.01 -4.53
N HIS A 277 9.17 -16.67 -3.40
CA HIS A 277 9.15 -18.12 -3.29
C HIS A 277 8.07 -18.59 -2.31
N ASP A 278 7.27 -19.59 -2.70
CA ASP A 278 6.18 -20.12 -1.88
C ASP A 278 6.41 -21.58 -1.42
N GLY A 279 7.65 -22.06 -1.52
CA GLY A 279 8.02 -23.45 -1.23
C GLY A 279 8.02 -24.35 -2.47
N THR A 280 7.32 -23.95 -3.54
CA THR A 280 7.18 -24.74 -4.78
C THR A 280 7.53 -23.93 -6.04
N ALA A 281 7.15 -22.67 -6.09
CA ALA A 281 7.33 -21.80 -7.24
C ALA A 281 8.24 -20.62 -6.91
N LEU A 282 9.04 -20.18 -7.88
CA LEU A 282 9.89 -19.00 -7.83
C LEU A 282 9.38 -17.98 -8.85
N GLY A 283 9.10 -16.78 -8.39
CA GLY A 283 8.81 -15.62 -9.23
C GLY A 283 9.85 -14.52 -9.04
N THR A 284 10.04 -13.69 -10.04
CA THR A 284 10.93 -12.52 -9.95
C THR A 284 10.21 -11.26 -10.39
N GLN A 285 10.55 -10.15 -9.76
CA GLN A 285 10.03 -8.82 -10.08
C GLN A 285 11.20 -7.85 -10.19
N GLN A 286 11.13 -6.98 -11.19
CA GLN A 286 12.11 -5.91 -11.38
C GLN A 286 11.36 -4.59 -11.44
N MET A 287 11.90 -3.58 -10.78
CA MET A 287 11.31 -2.25 -10.73
C MET A 287 12.42 -1.20 -10.89
N LEU A 288 12.18 -0.23 -11.76
CA LEU A 288 12.98 0.99 -11.87
C LEU A 288 12.03 2.18 -11.79
N VAL A 289 12.23 3.01 -10.78
CA VAL A 289 11.44 4.23 -10.59
C VAL A 289 12.36 5.43 -10.68
N VAL A 290 12.01 6.38 -11.52
CA VAL A 290 12.69 7.69 -11.61
C VAL A 290 11.67 8.75 -11.25
N GLY A 291 11.86 9.40 -10.11
CA GLY A 291 11.03 10.51 -9.65
C GLY A 291 11.69 11.85 -9.98
N VAL A 292 10.92 12.80 -10.47
CA VAL A 292 11.38 14.17 -10.71
C VAL A 292 10.45 15.16 -10.03
N LYS A 293 10.96 15.95 -9.08
CA LYS A 293 10.21 17.02 -8.42
C LYS A 293 10.31 18.29 -9.27
N LEU A 294 9.28 18.59 -10.04
CA LEU A 294 9.24 19.74 -10.94
C LEU A 294 8.98 21.08 -10.21
N LEU A 295 8.45 21.03 -8.98
CA LEU A 295 8.14 22.23 -8.20
C LEU A 295 8.95 22.21 -6.89
N LYS A 296 9.98 23.05 -6.83
CA LYS A 296 10.56 23.48 -5.56
C LYS A 296 9.63 24.57 -5.00
N THR A 297 9.15 24.39 -3.77
CA THR A 297 8.35 25.42 -3.08
C THR A 297 9.17 26.70 -2.99
N VAL A 298 8.87 27.70 -3.83
CA VAL A 298 9.57 28.99 -3.88
C VAL A 298 9.09 29.92 -2.76
N TYR A 299 8.16 29.50 -1.93
CA TYR A 299 7.60 30.36 -0.88
C TYR A 299 8.36 30.20 0.43
N ASN A 300 9.37 31.03 0.59
CA ASN A 300 10.07 31.20 1.86
C ASN A 300 9.35 32.30 2.66
N SER A 301 8.50 31.93 3.63
CA SER A 301 7.74 32.89 4.48
C SER A 301 8.62 33.65 5.51
N LYS A 302 9.90 33.87 5.21
CA LYS A 302 10.83 34.55 6.12
C LYS A 302 10.79 36.09 6.10
N ASN A 303 9.88 36.71 5.36
CA ASN A 303 9.82 38.18 5.28
C ASN A 303 8.52 38.78 5.84
N HIS A 304 8.10 38.44 7.06
CA HIS A 304 7.23 39.32 7.83
C HIS A 304 7.72 39.40 9.27
N LYS A 305 8.88 40.04 9.44
CA LYS A 305 9.18 40.80 10.66
C LYS A 305 9.22 42.28 10.22
N LYS A 306 8.14 42.96 10.50
CA LYS A 306 8.12 44.39 10.88
C LYS A 306 7.07 44.56 11.94
#